data_126b10763bde8e1c5abbc7b11659e73e
#
_entry.id   126b10763bde8e1c5abbc7b11659e73e
#
_cell.length_a   1.000
_cell.length_b   1.000
_cell.length_c   1.000
_cell.angle_alpha   90.00
_cell.angle_beta   90.00
_cell.angle_gamma   90.00
#
_symmetry.space_group_name_H-M   'P 1'
#
loop_
_entity.id
_entity.type
_entity.pdbx_description
1 polymer ?
#
loop_
_entity_poly.entity_id
_entity_poly.type
_entity_poly.pdbx_seq_one_letter_code
_entity_poly.pdbx_strand_id
1 'polypeptide(L)'
;KRVEKIIKKYAVCIGYRMRQERKNKNIMQQELAQRLGISYSYYNNIEKGNRSCPIEVLIGICREFGISADRILRDFIPVDTEKDIK
;
A
#
# COMPACT_ATOMS: atom_id res chain seq x y z
N LYS A 1 -14.67 -15.85 -3.41
CA LYS A 1 -13.98 -17.09 -3.69
C LYS A 1 -12.73 -16.80 -4.49
N ARG A 2 -12.81 -16.89 -5.81
CA ARG A 2 -11.64 -16.61 -6.63
C ARG A 2 -11.21 -15.15 -6.52
N VAL A 3 -12.19 -14.25 -6.62
CA VAL A 3 -11.95 -12.82 -6.52
C VAL A 3 -11.45 -12.48 -5.13
N GLU A 4 -12.02 -13.10 -4.12
CA GLU A 4 -11.62 -12.87 -2.73
C GLU A 4 -10.17 -13.26 -2.50
N LYS A 5 -9.72 -14.37 -3.09
CA LYS A 5 -8.34 -14.80 -2.96
C LYS A 5 -7.38 -13.81 -3.61
N ILE A 6 -7.75 -13.30 -4.77
CA ILE A 6 -6.92 -12.32 -5.47
C ILE A 6 -6.81 -11.04 -4.65
N ILE A 7 -7.94 -10.56 -4.13
CA ILE A 7 -7.96 -9.34 -3.31
C ILE A 7 -7.09 -9.52 -2.08
N LYS A 8 -7.22 -10.65 -1.40
CA LYS A 8 -6.44 -10.94 -0.19
C LYS A 8 -4.95 -10.96 -0.50
N LYS A 9 -4.57 -11.60 -1.61
CA LYS A 9 -3.18 -11.70 -2.00
C LYS A 9 -2.57 -10.30 -2.20
N TYR A 10 -3.26 -9.43 -2.90
CA TYR A 10 -2.72 -8.10 -3.16
C TYR A 10 -2.76 -7.23 -1.91
N ALA A 11 -3.76 -7.41 -1.05
CA ALA A 11 -3.80 -6.68 0.20
C ALA A 11 -2.57 -6.98 1.04
N VAL A 12 -2.18 -8.26 1.12
CA VAL A 12 -0.99 -8.67 1.88
C VAL A 12 0.26 -8.03 1.27
N CYS A 13 0.40 -8.12 -0.05
CA CYS A 13 1.59 -7.61 -0.73
C CYS A 13 1.69 -6.09 -0.61
N ILE A 14 0.59 -5.40 -0.80
CA ILE A 14 0.56 -3.93 -0.70
C ILE A 14 0.88 -3.51 0.73
N GLY A 15 0.29 -4.18 1.71
CA GLY A 15 0.55 -3.88 3.11
C GLY A 15 2.02 -4.06 3.46
N TYR A 16 2.64 -5.11 2.94
CA TYR A 16 4.06 -5.35 3.16
C TYR A 16 4.91 -4.20 2.60
N ARG A 17 4.59 -3.77 1.38
CA ARG A 17 5.34 -2.66 0.76
C ARG A 17 5.15 -1.36 1.53
N MET A 18 3.93 -1.10 1.98
CA MET A 18 3.68 0.08 2.80
C MET A 18 4.53 0.06 4.06
N ARG A 19 4.62 -1.10 4.69
CA ARG A 19 5.44 -1.26 5.90
C ARG A 19 6.90 -0.96 5.60
N GLN A 20 7.42 -1.45 4.47
CA GLN A 20 8.81 -1.21 4.10
C GLN A 20 9.08 0.27 3.90
N GLU A 21 8.19 0.96 3.18
CA GLU A 21 8.36 2.39 2.94
C GLU A 21 8.28 3.18 4.24
N ARG A 22 7.35 2.78 5.13
CA ARG A 22 7.24 3.44 6.43
C ARG A 22 8.50 3.26 7.26
N LYS A 23 9.04 2.06 7.29
CA LYS A 23 10.26 1.79 8.04
C LYS A 23 11.45 2.54 7.47
N ASN A 24 11.50 2.67 6.15
CA ASN A 24 12.56 3.45 5.52
C ASN A 24 12.52 4.91 5.93
N LYS A 25 11.35 5.41 6.30
CA LYS A 25 11.19 6.79 6.76
C LYS A 25 11.28 6.92 8.27
N ASN A 26 11.49 5.80 8.98
CA ASN A 26 11.59 5.79 10.44
C ASN A 26 10.36 6.37 11.11
N ILE A 27 9.18 6.03 10.58
CA ILE A 27 7.91 6.51 11.11
C ILE A 27 7.17 5.34 11.74
N MET A 28 6.62 5.55 12.93
CA MET A 28 5.86 4.52 13.61
C MET A 28 4.46 4.43 13.02
N GLN A 29 3.85 3.24 13.13
CA GLN A 29 2.49 3.04 12.61
C GLN A 29 1.51 4.04 13.20
N GLN A 30 1.62 4.27 14.50
CA GLN A 30 0.72 5.16 15.20
C GLN A 30 0.82 6.60 14.66
N GLU A 31 2.04 7.02 14.41
CA GLU A 31 2.28 8.36 13.88
C GLU A 31 1.72 8.50 12.48
N LEU A 32 1.96 7.51 11.63
CA LEU A 32 1.44 7.56 10.26
C LEU A 32 -0.08 7.55 10.24
N ALA A 33 -0.68 6.69 11.06
CA ALA A 33 -2.14 6.63 11.14
C ALA A 33 -2.72 7.98 11.53
N GLN A 34 -2.09 8.63 12.49
CA GLN A 34 -2.52 9.96 12.92
C GLN A 34 -2.45 10.97 11.79
N ARG A 35 -1.35 10.97 11.05
CA ARG A 35 -1.18 11.88 9.91
C ARG A 35 -2.22 11.62 8.81
N LEU A 36 -2.60 10.37 8.63
CA LEU A 36 -3.58 10.00 7.62
C LEU A 36 -5.02 10.19 8.09
N GLY A 37 -5.22 10.46 9.38
CA GLY A 37 -6.55 10.65 9.93
C GLY A 37 -7.34 9.37 10.08
N ILE A 38 -6.65 8.24 10.28
CA ILE A 38 -7.32 6.94 10.49
C ILE A 38 -6.83 6.34 11.80
N SER A 39 -7.56 5.35 12.29
CA SER A 39 -7.20 4.73 13.56
C SER A 39 -5.95 3.87 13.39
N TYR A 40 -5.20 3.73 14.47
CA TYR A 40 -4.04 2.86 14.50
C TYR A 40 -4.43 1.41 14.15
N SER A 41 -5.52 0.94 14.73
CA SER A 41 -5.97 -0.43 14.49
C SER A 41 -6.28 -0.67 13.01
N TYR A 42 -6.97 0.29 12.39
CA TYR A 42 -7.30 0.18 10.98
C TYR A 42 -6.03 0.17 10.12
N TYR A 43 -5.12 1.09 10.39
CA TYR A 43 -3.87 1.15 9.64
C TYR A 43 -3.06 -0.15 9.81
N ASN A 44 -2.96 -0.63 11.05
CA ASN A 44 -2.22 -1.85 11.34
C ASN A 44 -2.79 -3.03 10.55
N ASN A 45 -4.10 -3.11 10.43
CA ASN A 45 -4.74 -4.17 9.68
C ASN A 45 -4.50 -4.05 8.17
N ILE A 46 -4.36 -2.83 7.67
CA ILE A 46 -4.00 -2.63 6.27
C ILE A 46 -2.58 -3.15 6.03
N GLU A 47 -1.63 -2.82 6.91
CA GLU A 47 -0.27 -3.31 6.74
C GLU A 47 -0.18 -4.82 6.81
N LYS A 48 -1.02 -5.44 7.64
CA LYS A 48 -1.03 -6.90 7.76
C LYS A 48 -1.74 -7.59 6.60
N GLY A 49 -2.46 -6.84 5.79
CA GLY A 49 -3.23 -7.42 4.71
C GLY A 49 -4.57 -7.96 5.14
N ASN A 50 -5.01 -7.68 6.37
CA ASN A 50 -6.32 -8.07 6.85
C ASN A 50 -7.42 -7.16 6.33
N ARG A 51 -7.04 -5.99 5.83
CA ARG A 51 -7.94 -5.03 5.21
C ARG A 51 -7.31 -4.55 3.92
N SER A 52 -8.13 -4.36 2.91
CA SER A 52 -7.66 -3.75 1.66
C SER A 52 -7.27 -2.31 1.90
N CYS A 53 -6.28 -1.84 1.15
CA CYS A 53 -5.86 -0.44 1.23
C CYS A 53 -6.72 0.39 0.28
N PRO A 54 -7.59 1.27 0.79
CA PRO A 54 -8.36 2.14 -0.09
C PRO A 54 -7.43 3.07 -0.86
N ILE A 55 -7.88 3.48 -2.04
CA ILE A 55 -7.08 4.36 -2.88
C ILE A 55 -6.73 5.66 -2.14
N GLU A 56 -7.65 6.16 -1.33
CA GLU A 56 -7.42 7.40 -0.58
C GLU A 56 -6.28 7.25 0.42
N VAL A 57 -6.19 6.09 1.06
CA VAL A 57 -5.11 5.82 2.01
C VAL A 57 -3.80 5.71 1.26
N LEU A 58 -3.80 5.03 0.12
CA LEU A 58 -2.59 4.91 -0.70
C LEU A 58 -2.09 6.28 -1.13
N ILE A 59 -3.00 7.13 -1.60
CA ILE A 59 -2.63 8.48 -2.00
C ILE A 59 -2.03 9.24 -0.82
N GLY A 60 -2.65 9.12 0.36
CA GLY A 60 -2.16 9.77 1.56
C GLY A 60 -0.76 9.34 1.93
N ILE A 61 -0.50 8.04 1.86
CA ILE A 61 0.83 7.51 2.17
C ILE A 61 1.86 8.03 1.20
N CYS A 62 1.55 8.02 -0.09
CA CYS A 62 2.47 8.50 -1.10
C CYS A 62 2.80 9.97 -0.89
N ARG A 63 1.81 10.75 -0.51
CA ARG A 63 2.02 12.18 -0.24
C ARG A 63 2.86 12.39 1.01
N GLU A 64 2.59 11.61 2.07
CA GLU A 64 3.38 11.73 3.31
C GLU A 64 4.83 11.37 3.09
N PHE A 65 5.08 10.37 2.28
CA PHE A 65 6.45 9.89 2.06
C PHE A 65 7.14 10.55 0.87
N GLY A 66 6.40 11.30 0.05
CA GLY A 66 6.97 11.91 -1.14
C GLY A 66 7.39 10.89 -2.18
N ILE A 67 6.63 9.81 -2.31
CA ILE A 67 6.93 8.75 -3.26
C ILE A 67 5.78 8.60 -4.25
N SER A 68 6.06 7.99 -5.38
CA SER A 68 5.00 7.67 -6.33
C SER A 68 4.35 6.35 -5.93
N ALA A 69 3.10 6.17 -6.35
CA ALA A 69 2.40 4.91 -6.09
C ALA A 69 3.13 3.73 -6.73
N ASP A 70 3.92 4.00 -7.76
CA ASP A 70 4.72 2.99 -8.43
C ASP A 70 5.65 2.26 -7.45
N ARG A 71 6.16 2.97 -6.44
CA ARG A 71 7.02 2.34 -5.45
C ARG A 71 6.31 1.23 -4.68
N ILE A 72 5.02 1.34 -4.55
CA ILE A 72 4.23 0.35 -3.82
C ILE A 72 3.65 -0.70 -4.75
N LEU A 73 3.24 -0.29 -5.96
CA LEU A 73 2.45 -1.14 -6.84
C LEU A 73 3.23 -1.77 -7.99
N ARG A 74 4.45 -1.34 -8.22
CA ARG A 74 5.20 -1.73 -9.42
C ARG A 74 5.27 -3.24 -9.63
N ASP A 75 5.56 -3.98 -8.58
CA ASP A 75 5.76 -5.42 -8.70
C ASP A 75 4.45 -6.17 -8.86
N PHE A 76 3.34 -5.51 -8.59
CA PHE A 76 2.03 -6.15 -8.61
C PHE A 76 1.26 -5.84 -9.89
N ILE A 77 1.66 -4.79 -10.59
CA ILE A 77 1.01 -4.37 -11.83
C ILE A 77 2.10 -4.33 -12.90
N PRO A 78 2.39 -5.49 -13.52
CA PRO A 78 3.44 -5.52 -14.53
C PRO A 78 3.02 -4.67 -15.72
N VAL A 79 3.92 -3.80 -16.14
CA VAL A 79 3.71 -2.95 -17.31
C VAL A 79 4.63 -3.44 -18.40
N ASP A 80 4.05 -3.91 -19.48
CA ASP A 80 4.81 -4.37 -20.64
C ASP A 80 4.79 -3.27 -21.69
N THR A 81 5.71 -2.34 -21.54
CA THR A 81 5.77 -1.19 -22.42
C THR A 81 6.13 -1.59 -23.86
N GLU A 82 6.81 -2.69 -24.03
CA GLU A 82 7.12 -3.17 -25.36
C GLU A 82 5.88 -3.57 -26.12
N LYS A 83 4.95 -4.23 -25.44
CA LYS A 83 3.67 -4.58 -26.05
C LYS A 83 2.86 -3.34 -26.36
N ASP A 84 2.90 -2.38 -25.48
CA ASP A 84 2.13 -1.14 -25.64
C ASP A 84 2.64 -0.33 -26.83
N ILE A 85 3.94 -0.40 -27.06
CA ILE A 85 4.57 0.36 -28.14
C ILE A 85 4.25 -0.26 -29.49
N LYS A 86 4.09 -1.56 -29.55
CA LYS A 86 3.75 -2.25 -30.78
C LYS A 86 2.29 -2.06 -31.13
#